data_baba44efb6b8d68d997480c414f58a15
#
_entry.id   baba44efb6b8d68d997480c414f58a15
#
_cell.length_a   1.000
_cell.length_b   1.000
_cell.length_c   1.000
_cell.angle_alpha   90.00
_cell.angle_beta   90.00
_cell.angle_gamma   90.00
#
_symmetry.space_group_name_H-M   'P 1'
#
loop_
_entity.id
_entity.type
_entity.pdbx_description
1 polymer ?
#
loop_
_entity_poly.entity_id
_entity_poly.type
_entity_poly.pdbx_seq_one_letter_code
_entity_poly.pdbx_strand_id
1 'polypeptide(L)'
;FATTINVINSDNIKIENCNFYYPSASKRMLGTTSGMGSPSVMTFDANSDNNKVEKCLFEYSEGEAIRIKGDNNTIENNYFHHIDWSASELEGLMVSIYCTGDSNTFTKNTIHTTGASATVLPGTASTFSYNKVTNTGLLQSDGAVFQGTKANVANSKVHHNFVYDTDKYAFRYDAPGGDATQAGSFGIMHHNIADKTNGLMIKGNNQIIAHNTIINT
;
A
#
# COMPACT_ATOMS: atom_id res chain seq x y z
N PHE A 1 2.29 -23.16 3.17
CA PHE A 1 3.31 -22.37 2.51
C PHE A 1 3.78 -21.30 3.47
N ALA A 2 5.08 -21.05 3.54
CA ALA A 2 5.69 -20.07 4.42
C ALA A 2 5.96 -18.77 3.65
N THR A 3 6.25 -17.70 4.38
CA THR A 3 6.78 -16.46 3.81
C THR A 3 7.98 -16.77 2.91
N THR A 4 8.00 -16.18 1.74
CA THR A 4 9.02 -16.51 0.73
C THR A 4 10.39 -15.92 1.08
N ILE A 5 10.42 -14.70 1.62
CA ILE A 5 11.64 -14.01 2.04
C ILE A 5 11.38 -13.28 3.36
N ASN A 6 12.29 -13.49 4.32
CA ASN A 6 12.36 -12.68 5.53
C ASN A 6 13.70 -11.96 5.57
N VAL A 7 13.67 -10.63 5.61
CA VAL A 7 14.83 -9.78 5.85
C VAL A 7 14.80 -9.41 7.33
N ILE A 8 15.78 -9.86 8.08
CA ILE A 8 15.81 -9.77 9.55
C ILE A 8 17.12 -9.13 9.98
N ASN A 9 17.03 -8.00 10.69
CA ASN A 9 18.17 -7.26 11.21
C ASN A 9 19.27 -7.04 10.15
N SER A 10 18.83 -6.59 8.95
CA SER A 10 19.70 -6.53 7.77
C SER A 10 19.40 -5.31 6.93
N ASP A 11 20.43 -4.50 6.71
CA ASP A 11 20.36 -3.27 5.94
C ASP A 11 21.03 -3.41 4.57
N ASN A 12 20.67 -2.51 3.65
CA ASN A 12 21.28 -2.40 2.33
C ASN A 12 21.17 -3.68 1.49
N ILE A 13 20.15 -4.49 1.76
CA ILE A 13 19.83 -5.67 0.95
C ILE A 13 19.11 -5.22 -0.34
N LYS A 14 19.54 -5.79 -1.44
CA LYS A 14 18.89 -5.59 -2.75
C LYS A 14 18.27 -6.89 -3.23
N ILE A 15 16.97 -6.85 -3.50
CA ILE A 15 16.21 -7.93 -4.13
C ILE A 15 15.81 -7.43 -5.51
N GLU A 16 16.37 -8.03 -6.55
CA GLU A 16 16.24 -7.53 -7.92
C GLU A 16 15.95 -8.66 -8.91
N ASN A 17 15.11 -8.36 -9.93
CA ASN A 17 14.81 -9.24 -11.04
C ASN A 17 14.28 -10.64 -10.62
N CYS A 18 13.49 -10.69 -9.55
CA CYS A 18 12.91 -11.93 -9.02
C CYS A 18 11.42 -12.05 -9.39
N ASN A 19 10.96 -13.27 -9.60
CA ASN A 19 9.56 -13.58 -9.82
C ASN A 19 8.98 -14.38 -8.66
N PHE A 20 7.87 -13.87 -8.10
CA PHE A 20 7.15 -14.48 -6.98
C PHE A 20 5.76 -14.91 -7.48
N TYR A 21 5.60 -16.16 -7.82
CA TYR A 21 4.33 -16.74 -8.24
C TYR A 21 3.66 -17.51 -7.12
N TYR A 22 2.38 -17.25 -6.87
CA TYR A 22 1.60 -17.90 -5.81
C TYR A 22 2.29 -17.90 -4.44
N PRO A 23 2.81 -16.76 -4.03
CA PRO A 23 3.79 -16.71 -2.94
C PRO A 23 3.22 -17.02 -1.58
N SER A 24 1.93 -16.87 -1.36
CA SER A 24 1.29 -17.29 -0.13
C SER A 24 -0.11 -17.82 -0.38
N ALA A 25 -0.35 -19.06 -0.01
CA ALA A 25 -1.72 -19.50 0.23
C ALA A 25 -2.22 -18.88 1.53
N SER A 26 -3.43 -18.36 1.50
CA SER A 26 -4.04 -17.80 2.71
C SER A 26 -4.16 -18.88 3.78
N LYS A 27 -3.67 -18.59 4.97
CA LYS A 27 -4.00 -19.35 6.16
C LYS A 27 -5.36 -18.94 6.74
N ARG A 28 -6.06 -18.06 6.04
CA ARG A 28 -7.36 -17.57 6.47
C ARG A 28 -8.40 -18.63 6.22
N MET A 29 -8.99 -19.11 7.27
CA MET A 29 -10.21 -19.92 7.18
C MET A 29 -11.40 -18.97 7.24
N LEU A 30 -12.40 -19.21 6.43
CA LEU A 30 -13.68 -18.48 6.51
C LEU A 30 -14.18 -18.47 7.96
N GLY A 31 -14.47 -17.29 8.47
CA GLY A 31 -14.99 -17.10 9.83
C GLY A 31 -13.93 -17.06 10.94
N THR A 32 -12.65 -17.10 10.65
CA THR A 32 -11.62 -16.83 11.66
C THR A 32 -11.37 -15.35 11.79
N THR A 33 -11.65 -14.84 12.97
CA THR A 33 -11.38 -13.46 13.38
C THR A 33 -10.00 -13.36 14.03
N SER A 34 -9.48 -12.18 14.09
CA SER A 34 -8.31 -11.66 14.79
C SER A 34 -7.17 -12.62 15.19
N GLY A 35 -5.95 -12.24 14.90
CA GLY A 35 -4.73 -12.92 15.36
C GLY A 35 -4.03 -13.79 14.32
N MET A 36 -4.66 -14.10 13.21
CA MET A 36 -3.96 -14.71 12.07
C MET A 36 -3.58 -13.61 11.08
N GLY A 37 -2.38 -13.09 11.26
CA GLY A 37 -1.85 -12.09 10.32
C GLY A 37 -1.92 -12.60 8.88
N SER A 38 -2.19 -11.69 7.96
CA SER A 38 -2.11 -11.99 6.53
C SER A 38 -0.72 -12.53 6.22
N PRO A 39 -0.58 -13.70 5.61
CA PRO A 39 0.73 -14.16 5.21
C PRO A 39 1.28 -13.20 4.16
N SER A 40 2.41 -12.61 4.44
CA SER A 40 3.11 -11.75 3.49
C SER A 40 4.11 -12.57 2.69
N VAL A 41 4.24 -12.24 1.43
CA VAL A 41 5.23 -12.85 0.55
C VAL A 41 6.64 -12.53 1.01
N MET A 42 6.85 -11.29 1.37
CA MET A 42 8.14 -10.73 1.71
C MET A 42 7.97 -9.86 2.95
N THR A 43 8.85 -10.06 3.93
CA THR A 43 8.83 -9.26 5.15
C THR A 43 10.20 -8.63 5.42
N PHE A 44 10.17 -7.35 5.86
CA PHE A 44 11.30 -6.63 6.43
C PHE A 44 10.95 -6.31 7.87
N ASP A 45 11.76 -6.76 8.82
CA ASP A 45 11.52 -6.48 10.24
C ASP A 45 11.85 -5.01 10.60
N ALA A 46 11.63 -4.65 11.87
CA ALA A 46 11.81 -3.28 12.34
C ALA A 46 13.27 -2.82 12.41
N ASN A 47 14.23 -3.71 12.24
CA ASN A 47 15.67 -3.44 12.23
C ASN A 47 16.27 -3.66 10.83
N SER A 48 15.45 -3.59 9.78
CA SER A 48 15.87 -3.84 8.40
C SER A 48 15.60 -2.61 7.54
N ASP A 49 16.59 -1.72 7.53
CA ASP A 49 16.50 -0.40 6.93
C ASP A 49 17.28 -0.29 5.61
N ASN A 50 16.97 0.74 4.82
CA ASN A 50 17.71 1.07 3.60
C ASN A 50 17.78 -0.07 2.58
N ASN A 51 16.81 -0.97 2.58
CA ASN A 51 16.74 -2.08 1.64
C ASN A 51 16.01 -1.67 0.36
N LYS A 52 16.22 -2.43 -0.71
CA LYS A 52 15.60 -2.16 -2.00
C LYS A 52 15.00 -3.42 -2.63
N VAL A 53 13.77 -3.29 -3.10
CA VAL A 53 13.09 -4.29 -3.95
C VAL A 53 12.82 -3.65 -5.29
N GLU A 54 13.45 -4.16 -6.36
CA GLU A 54 13.26 -3.57 -7.68
C GLU A 54 13.14 -4.59 -8.80
N LYS A 55 12.38 -4.22 -9.85
CA LYS A 55 12.21 -5.02 -11.06
C LYS A 55 11.72 -6.45 -10.79
N CYS A 56 10.95 -6.61 -9.73
CA CYS A 56 10.38 -7.89 -9.33
C CYS A 56 8.93 -8.02 -9.81
N LEU A 57 8.52 -9.26 -10.00
CA LEU A 57 7.16 -9.65 -10.33
C LEU A 57 6.52 -10.34 -9.13
N PHE A 58 5.34 -9.90 -8.72
CA PHE A 58 4.52 -10.51 -7.69
C PHE A 58 3.17 -10.86 -8.28
N GLU A 59 2.83 -12.14 -8.35
CA GLU A 59 1.57 -12.59 -8.96
C GLU A 59 0.83 -13.63 -8.11
N TYR A 60 -0.50 -13.48 -8.08
CA TYR A 60 -1.44 -14.45 -7.51
C TYR A 60 -1.25 -14.71 -6.02
N SER A 61 -1.03 -13.65 -5.25
CA SER A 61 -0.99 -13.74 -3.79
C SER A 61 -2.40 -13.77 -3.20
N GLU A 62 -2.68 -14.66 -2.26
CA GLU A 62 -3.92 -14.64 -1.49
C GLU A 62 -3.89 -13.62 -0.34
N GLY A 63 -2.73 -13.18 0.07
CA GLY A 63 -2.51 -12.19 1.11
C GLY A 63 -1.65 -11.03 0.64
N GLU A 64 -1.11 -10.27 1.58
CA GLU A 64 -0.18 -9.17 1.30
C GLU A 64 0.99 -9.63 0.43
N ALA A 65 1.46 -8.76 -0.46
CA ALA A 65 2.67 -9.02 -1.23
C ALA A 65 3.93 -8.74 -0.40
N ILE A 66 3.96 -7.58 0.26
CA ILE A 66 5.14 -7.11 1.02
C ILE A 66 4.65 -6.48 2.33
N ARG A 67 5.38 -6.78 3.42
CA ARG A 67 5.23 -6.12 4.71
C ARG A 67 6.56 -5.52 5.16
N ILE A 68 6.58 -4.22 5.39
CA ILE A 68 7.77 -3.45 5.73
C ILE A 68 7.57 -2.82 7.12
N LYS A 69 8.47 -3.12 8.04
CA LYS A 69 8.50 -2.51 9.37
C LYS A 69 9.71 -1.61 9.60
N GLY A 70 10.77 -1.80 8.82
CA GLY A 70 11.96 -0.96 8.83
C GLY A 70 11.79 0.33 8.06
N ASP A 71 12.75 1.24 8.21
CA ASP A 71 12.71 2.60 7.67
C ASP A 71 13.53 2.74 6.37
N ASN A 72 13.25 3.79 5.63
CA ASN A 72 14.02 4.19 4.43
C ASN A 72 14.15 3.09 3.35
N ASN A 73 13.27 2.12 3.31
CA ASN A 73 13.28 1.10 2.26
C ASN A 73 12.66 1.63 0.96
N THR A 74 13.09 1.08 -0.16
CA THR A 74 12.62 1.49 -1.49
C THR A 74 12.02 0.31 -2.25
N ILE A 75 10.78 0.47 -2.68
CA ILE A 75 10.03 -0.46 -3.53
C ILE A 75 9.86 0.21 -4.89
N GLU A 76 10.69 -0.18 -5.87
CA GLU A 76 10.80 0.54 -7.14
C GLU A 76 10.66 -0.36 -8.36
N ASN A 77 9.89 0.11 -9.35
CA ASN A 77 9.80 -0.51 -10.66
C ASN A 77 9.41 -2.00 -10.62
N ASN A 78 8.49 -2.35 -9.70
CA ASN A 78 7.96 -3.70 -9.59
C ASN A 78 6.60 -3.80 -10.28
N TYR A 79 6.22 -5.03 -10.62
CA TYR A 79 4.90 -5.35 -11.13
C TYR A 79 4.16 -6.25 -10.13
N PHE A 80 2.98 -5.79 -9.69
CA PHE A 80 2.09 -6.51 -8.78
C PHE A 80 0.78 -6.82 -9.49
N HIS A 81 0.38 -8.07 -9.50
CA HIS A 81 -0.81 -8.52 -10.21
C HIS A 81 -1.57 -9.61 -9.45
N HIS A 82 -2.88 -9.45 -9.28
CA HIS A 82 -3.71 -10.35 -8.46
C HIS A 82 -3.17 -10.53 -7.03
N ILE A 83 -2.97 -9.43 -6.36
CA ILE A 83 -2.49 -9.40 -4.98
C ILE A 83 -3.66 -9.34 -4.01
N ASP A 84 -3.53 -10.05 -2.90
CA ASP A 84 -4.54 -10.17 -1.85
C ASP A 84 -5.90 -10.63 -2.41
N TRP A 85 -5.86 -11.72 -3.15
CA TRP A 85 -7.01 -12.28 -3.85
C TRP A 85 -7.74 -13.30 -2.98
N SER A 86 -7.93 -13.00 -1.70
CA SER A 86 -8.71 -13.81 -0.78
C SER A 86 -10.11 -13.26 -0.64
N ALA A 87 -11.12 -14.10 -0.84
CA ALA A 87 -12.51 -13.74 -0.61
C ALA A 87 -12.88 -13.69 0.88
N SER A 88 -11.97 -14.01 1.80
CA SER A 88 -12.23 -13.96 3.22
C SER A 88 -12.18 -12.51 3.73
N GLU A 89 -13.28 -12.02 4.24
CA GLU A 89 -13.29 -10.77 4.99
C GLU A 89 -12.59 -11.00 6.33
N LEU A 90 -11.62 -10.15 6.61
CA LEU A 90 -11.03 -10.03 7.93
C LEU A 90 -11.55 -8.76 8.60
N GLU A 91 -11.59 -8.79 9.90
CA GLU A 91 -11.85 -7.60 10.69
C GLU A 91 -10.74 -6.56 10.40
N GLY A 92 -11.13 -5.36 10.03
CA GLY A 92 -10.24 -4.26 9.72
C GLY A 92 -9.87 -4.14 8.24
N LEU A 93 -8.92 -3.27 7.98
CA LEU A 93 -8.49 -2.92 6.64
C LEU A 93 -7.51 -3.97 6.11
N MET A 94 -7.83 -4.61 5.01
CA MET A 94 -6.88 -5.46 4.29
C MET A 94 -6.02 -4.61 3.36
N VAL A 95 -4.75 -4.98 3.22
CA VAL A 95 -3.74 -4.18 2.54
C VAL A 95 -2.84 -5.06 1.67
N SER A 96 -2.64 -4.69 0.44
CA SER A 96 -1.78 -5.45 -0.48
C SER A 96 -0.28 -5.22 -0.20
N ILE A 97 0.10 -3.99 0.15
CA ILE A 97 1.47 -3.62 0.54
C ILE A 97 1.39 -2.85 1.86
N TYR A 98 1.79 -3.50 2.94
CA TYR A 98 1.66 -2.97 4.30
C TYR A 98 2.99 -2.44 4.82
N CYS A 99 3.00 -1.18 5.27
CA CYS A 99 4.19 -0.53 5.80
C CYS A 99 3.89 0.14 7.15
N THR A 100 4.71 -0.14 8.14
CA THR A 100 4.68 0.56 9.44
C THR A 100 5.95 1.35 9.73
N GLY A 101 7.03 1.09 8.98
CA GLY A 101 8.26 1.88 9.05
C GLY A 101 8.14 3.23 8.39
N ASP A 102 9.00 4.16 8.74
CA ASP A 102 8.97 5.56 8.30
C ASP A 102 9.84 5.79 7.05
N SER A 103 9.55 6.87 6.35
CA SER A 103 10.36 7.38 5.22
C SER A 103 10.55 6.38 4.06
N ASN A 104 9.69 5.38 3.95
CA ASN A 104 9.76 4.40 2.88
C ASN A 104 9.27 4.99 1.55
N THR A 105 9.84 4.52 0.44
CA THR A 105 9.55 5.01 -0.91
C THR A 105 8.96 3.92 -1.78
N PHE A 106 7.78 4.20 -2.35
CA PHE A 106 7.08 3.37 -3.33
C PHE A 106 7.02 4.12 -4.64
N THR A 107 7.83 3.73 -5.62
CA THR A 107 7.96 4.53 -6.85
C THR A 107 8.02 3.69 -8.11
N LYS A 108 7.45 4.20 -9.19
CA LYS A 108 7.47 3.58 -10.52
C LYS A 108 6.91 2.16 -10.58
N ASN A 109 6.11 1.75 -9.60
CA ASN A 109 5.49 0.43 -9.62
C ASN A 109 4.25 0.42 -10.51
N THR A 110 3.99 -0.72 -11.11
CA THR A 110 2.71 -1.03 -11.74
C THR A 110 1.97 -2.01 -10.86
N ILE A 111 0.77 -1.62 -10.42
CA ILE A 111 -0.09 -2.44 -9.56
C ILE A 111 -1.41 -2.62 -10.29
N HIS A 112 -1.79 -3.85 -10.54
CA HIS A 112 -2.99 -4.17 -11.31
C HIS A 112 -3.75 -5.32 -10.66
N THR A 113 -5.05 -5.15 -10.50
CA THR A 113 -5.93 -6.18 -9.95
C THR A 113 -5.54 -6.58 -8.53
N THR A 114 -6.07 -5.87 -7.56
CA THR A 114 -5.94 -6.25 -6.14
C THR A 114 -7.31 -6.48 -5.51
N GLY A 115 -7.38 -7.41 -4.57
CA GLY A 115 -8.62 -7.69 -3.83
C GLY A 115 -8.78 -6.84 -2.57
N ALA A 116 -7.70 -6.43 -1.95
CA ALA A 116 -7.70 -5.71 -0.67
C ALA A 116 -8.40 -4.35 -0.70
N SER A 117 -8.91 -3.91 0.43
CA SER A 117 -9.50 -2.57 0.60
C SER A 117 -8.49 -1.46 0.32
N ALA A 118 -7.26 -1.60 0.81
CA ALA A 118 -6.19 -0.65 0.54
C ALA A 118 -5.09 -1.31 -0.30
N THR A 119 -4.58 -0.59 -1.30
CA THR A 119 -3.45 -1.10 -2.08
C THR A 119 -2.14 -0.90 -1.34
N VAL A 120 -1.87 0.32 -0.87
CA VAL A 120 -0.68 0.64 -0.07
C VAL A 120 -1.11 1.37 1.20
N LEU A 121 -0.71 0.85 2.35
CA LEU A 121 -0.79 1.54 3.64
C LEU A 121 0.63 1.94 4.04
N PRO A 122 0.96 3.25 4.04
CA PRO A 122 2.30 3.72 4.31
C PRO A 122 2.57 3.93 5.81
N GLY A 123 3.85 3.94 6.19
CA GLY A 123 4.32 4.57 7.42
C GLY A 123 4.45 6.09 7.28
N THR A 124 4.92 6.75 8.32
CA THR A 124 5.11 8.22 8.37
C THR A 124 6.16 8.69 7.35
N ALA A 125 6.00 9.89 6.84
CA ALA A 125 6.92 10.53 5.89
C ALA A 125 7.22 9.72 4.60
N SER A 126 6.39 8.75 4.30
CA SER A 126 6.55 7.90 3.11
C SER A 126 6.27 8.66 1.81
N THR A 127 6.92 8.22 0.75
CA THR A 127 6.73 8.75 -0.61
C THR A 127 6.04 7.71 -1.50
N PHE A 128 4.96 8.12 -2.17
CA PHE A 128 4.26 7.33 -3.19
C PHE A 128 4.24 8.12 -4.50
N SER A 129 5.04 7.69 -5.48
CA SER A 129 5.27 8.50 -6.67
C SER A 129 5.46 7.71 -7.95
N TYR A 130 5.02 8.28 -9.07
CA TYR A 130 5.19 7.71 -10.41
C TYR A 130 4.63 6.29 -10.56
N ASN A 131 3.69 5.89 -9.72
CA ASN A 131 3.07 4.58 -9.81
C ASN A 131 1.88 4.61 -10.78
N LYS A 132 1.70 3.49 -11.48
CA LYS A 132 0.48 3.20 -12.23
C LYS A 132 -0.32 2.16 -11.48
N VAL A 133 -1.54 2.51 -11.08
CA VAL A 133 -2.40 1.61 -10.31
C VAL A 133 -3.76 1.51 -10.99
N THR A 134 -4.19 0.29 -11.27
CA THR A 134 -5.44 0.05 -12.00
C THR A 134 -6.20 -1.14 -11.42
N ASN A 135 -7.54 -1.06 -11.47
CA ASN A 135 -8.42 -2.19 -11.16
C ASN A 135 -8.16 -2.77 -9.76
N THR A 136 -8.27 -1.96 -8.72
CA THR A 136 -7.93 -2.35 -7.35
C THR A 136 -9.12 -2.31 -6.41
N GLY A 137 -9.00 -2.98 -5.26
CA GLY A 137 -10.01 -3.01 -4.23
C GLY A 137 -11.26 -3.82 -4.58
N LEU A 138 -11.12 -4.88 -5.36
CA LEU A 138 -12.24 -5.57 -6.00
C LEU A 138 -13.06 -6.46 -5.07
N LEU A 139 -12.50 -6.91 -3.95
CA LEU A 139 -13.14 -7.91 -3.08
C LEU A 139 -13.60 -7.36 -1.75
N GLN A 140 -13.17 -6.18 -1.36
CA GLN A 140 -13.52 -5.57 -0.10
C GLN A 140 -14.04 -4.15 -0.26
N SER A 141 -14.99 -3.76 0.59
CA SER A 141 -15.44 -2.38 0.73
C SER A 141 -14.40 -1.53 1.46
N ASP A 142 -14.60 -0.21 1.52
CA ASP A 142 -13.73 0.78 2.15
C ASP A 142 -12.29 0.85 1.55
N GLY A 143 -11.52 1.85 1.96
CA GLY A 143 -10.12 2.00 1.60
C GLY A 143 -9.79 2.92 0.42
N ALA A 144 -8.54 2.86 0.03
CA ALA A 144 -7.96 3.68 -1.04
C ALA A 144 -6.75 2.98 -1.67
N VAL A 145 -6.33 3.44 -2.83
CA VAL A 145 -5.05 3.00 -3.41
C VAL A 145 -3.90 3.39 -2.48
N PHE A 146 -3.79 4.66 -2.12
CA PHE A 146 -2.89 5.09 -1.04
C PHE A 146 -3.73 5.45 0.19
N GLN A 147 -3.62 4.62 1.22
CA GLN A 147 -4.41 4.74 2.45
C GLN A 147 -3.54 5.29 3.58
N GLY A 148 -3.41 6.60 3.68
CA GLY A 148 -2.84 7.25 4.85
C GLY A 148 -3.84 7.27 6.00
N THR A 149 -3.48 6.80 7.18
CA THR A 149 -4.33 6.78 8.37
C THR A 149 -3.65 7.43 9.56
N LYS A 150 -4.36 8.27 10.30
CA LYS A 150 -3.87 8.93 11.52
C LYS A 150 -2.50 9.59 11.30
N ALA A 151 -1.55 9.33 12.20
CA ALA A 151 -0.21 9.90 12.15
C ALA A 151 0.57 9.55 10.87
N ASN A 152 0.26 8.44 10.22
CA ASN A 152 0.96 7.99 9.00
C ASN A 152 0.83 8.97 7.82
N VAL A 153 -0.11 9.89 7.87
CA VAL A 153 -0.23 10.97 6.88
C VAL A 153 0.89 12.00 7.02
N ALA A 154 1.48 12.13 8.23
CA ALA A 154 2.43 13.19 8.52
C ALA A 154 3.63 13.17 7.56
N ASN A 155 3.89 14.33 6.94
CA ASN A 155 4.98 14.55 5.99
C ASN A 155 5.01 13.59 4.77
N SER A 156 3.94 12.86 4.51
CA SER A 156 3.85 11.98 3.34
C SER A 156 3.85 12.77 2.03
N LYS A 157 4.38 12.18 0.98
CA LYS A 157 4.43 12.77 -0.36
C LYS A 157 3.77 11.84 -1.37
N VAL A 158 2.68 12.29 -1.99
CA VAL A 158 1.92 11.53 -2.99
C VAL A 158 1.92 12.33 -4.29
N HIS A 159 2.69 11.90 -5.29
CA HIS A 159 2.81 12.71 -6.51
C HIS A 159 3.08 11.92 -7.78
N HIS A 160 2.63 12.49 -8.92
CA HIS A 160 2.87 11.95 -10.25
C HIS A 160 2.39 10.50 -10.42
N ASN A 161 1.31 10.12 -9.71
CA ASN A 161 0.72 8.80 -9.86
C ASN A 161 -0.45 8.85 -10.84
N PHE A 162 -0.69 7.72 -11.49
CA PHE A 162 -1.88 7.48 -12.30
C PHE A 162 -2.70 6.35 -11.67
N VAL A 163 -3.92 6.66 -11.25
CA VAL A 163 -4.89 5.69 -10.70
C VAL A 163 -6.10 5.65 -11.62
N TYR A 164 -6.48 4.46 -12.04
CA TYR A 164 -7.58 4.25 -12.96
C TYR A 164 -8.42 3.04 -12.58
N ASP A 165 -9.75 3.19 -12.69
CA ASP A 165 -10.72 2.09 -12.59
C ASP A 165 -10.66 1.37 -11.24
N THR A 166 -11.09 2.05 -10.20
CA THR A 166 -11.25 1.49 -8.85
C THR A 166 -12.48 2.09 -8.17
N ASP A 167 -13.25 1.27 -7.50
CA ASP A 167 -14.38 1.71 -6.65
C ASP A 167 -13.91 2.32 -5.32
N LYS A 168 -12.62 2.64 -5.19
CA LYS A 168 -12.00 3.21 -4.01
C LYS A 168 -11.60 4.66 -4.22
N TYR A 169 -11.25 5.35 -3.14
CA TYR A 169 -10.50 6.59 -3.27
C TYR A 169 -9.15 6.33 -3.94
N ALA A 170 -8.72 7.22 -4.81
CA ALA A 170 -7.37 7.14 -5.34
C ALA A 170 -6.35 7.40 -4.23
N PHE A 171 -6.53 8.46 -3.46
CA PHE A 171 -5.64 8.81 -2.35
C PHE A 171 -6.47 9.31 -1.17
N ARG A 172 -6.14 8.81 0.01
CA ARG A 172 -6.90 9.08 1.22
C ARG A 172 -5.99 9.45 2.37
N TYR A 173 -6.18 10.65 2.91
CA TYR A 173 -5.66 11.07 4.20
C TYR A 173 -6.80 10.97 5.20
N ASP A 174 -6.76 10.00 6.08
CA ASP A 174 -7.87 9.63 6.93
C ASP A 174 -7.57 9.70 8.43
N ALA A 175 -8.62 9.90 9.20
CA ALA A 175 -8.65 9.73 10.64
C ALA A 175 -9.84 8.81 10.97
N PRO A 176 -9.60 7.52 11.18
CA PRO A 176 -10.63 6.57 11.56
C PRO A 176 -11.39 7.03 12.81
N GLY A 177 -12.70 6.78 12.82
CA GLY A 177 -13.57 7.26 13.90
C GLY A 177 -14.09 8.69 13.73
N GLY A 178 -13.76 9.36 12.60
CA GLY A 178 -14.31 10.67 12.25
C GLY A 178 -13.61 11.86 12.91
N ASP A 179 -12.66 11.65 13.82
CA ASP A 179 -11.89 12.73 14.43
C ASP A 179 -10.74 13.17 13.53
N ALA A 180 -11.01 14.19 12.72
CA ALA A 180 -10.04 14.74 11.78
C ALA A 180 -8.78 15.31 12.46
N THR A 181 -8.83 15.59 13.76
CA THR A 181 -7.67 16.12 14.51
C THR A 181 -6.60 15.04 14.74
N GLN A 182 -6.97 13.77 14.62
CA GLN A 182 -6.02 12.66 14.73
C GLN A 182 -5.29 12.35 13.41
N ALA A 183 -5.70 12.94 12.30
CA ALA A 183 -4.96 12.81 11.06
C ALA A 183 -3.64 13.57 11.16
N GLY A 184 -2.58 12.98 10.59
CA GLY A 184 -1.28 13.65 10.51
C GLY A 184 -1.36 14.95 9.71
N SER A 185 -0.34 15.77 9.85
CA SER A 185 -0.24 17.08 9.20
C SER A 185 0.93 17.12 8.20
N PHE A 186 0.93 18.16 7.36
CA PHE A 186 2.01 18.45 6.41
C PHE A 186 2.21 17.40 5.31
N GLY A 187 1.16 16.60 5.01
CA GLY A 187 1.15 15.76 3.82
C GLY A 187 1.08 16.60 2.55
N ILE A 188 1.75 16.13 1.49
CA ILE A 188 1.79 16.81 0.19
C ILE A 188 1.23 15.86 -0.87
N MET A 189 0.24 16.31 -1.63
CA MET A 189 -0.38 15.52 -2.69
C MET A 189 -0.52 16.38 -3.95
N HIS A 190 0.28 16.07 -5.00
CA HIS A 190 0.31 16.92 -6.18
C HIS A 190 0.58 16.16 -7.48
N HIS A 191 0.14 16.75 -8.62
CA HIS A 191 0.40 16.22 -9.96
C HIS A 191 0.01 14.75 -10.14
N ASN A 192 -1.08 14.32 -9.48
CA ASN A 192 -1.64 13.00 -9.67
C ASN A 192 -2.81 13.05 -10.67
N ILE A 193 -3.04 11.93 -11.32
CA ILE A 193 -4.25 11.71 -12.14
C ILE A 193 -5.05 10.57 -11.51
N ALA A 194 -6.33 10.83 -11.24
CA ALA A 194 -7.30 9.85 -10.79
C ALA A 194 -8.50 9.85 -11.75
N ASP A 195 -8.71 8.72 -12.41
CA ASP A 195 -9.79 8.56 -13.39
C ASP A 195 -10.63 7.33 -13.05
N LYS A 196 -11.96 7.47 -13.04
CA LYS A 196 -12.89 6.43 -12.58
C LYS A 196 -12.57 5.92 -11.19
N THR A 197 -12.54 6.83 -10.25
CA THR A 197 -12.27 6.53 -8.82
C THR A 197 -13.24 7.32 -7.95
N ASN A 198 -13.27 7.07 -6.65
CA ASN A 198 -14.01 7.92 -5.72
C ASN A 198 -13.26 9.23 -5.38
N GLY A 199 -12.26 9.61 -6.18
CA GLY A 199 -11.51 10.84 -6.02
C GLY A 199 -10.52 10.83 -4.83
N LEU A 200 -10.49 11.93 -4.10
CA LEU A 200 -9.59 12.14 -2.96
C LEU A 200 -10.39 12.29 -1.66
N MET A 201 -9.85 11.78 -0.55
CA MET A 201 -10.32 12.13 0.78
C MET A 201 -9.20 12.78 1.58
N ILE A 202 -9.42 13.97 2.10
CA ILE A 202 -8.38 14.73 2.81
C ILE A 202 -8.90 15.13 4.19
N LYS A 203 -8.26 14.62 5.22
CA LYS A 203 -8.43 15.00 6.61
C LYS A 203 -7.09 15.46 7.20
N GLY A 204 -7.11 16.13 8.35
CA GLY A 204 -5.93 16.68 9.01
C GLY A 204 -5.64 18.13 8.61
N ASN A 205 -4.61 18.69 9.21
CA ASN A 205 -4.28 20.10 9.08
C ASN A 205 -3.00 20.33 8.26
N ASN A 206 -2.87 21.52 7.68
CA ASN A 206 -1.67 21.96 6.96
C ASN A 206 -1.27 21.03 5.79
N GLN A 207 -2.24 20.40 5.14
CA GLN A 207 -2.01 19.59 3.95
C GLN A 207 -1.81 20.49 2.72
N ILE A 208 -0.93 20.11 1.82
CA ILE A 208 -0.74 20.77 0.53
C ILE A 208 -1.31 19.88 -0.56
N ILE A 209 -2.42 20.31 -1.17
CA ILE A 209 -3.09 19.56 -2.26
C ILE A 209 -3.12 20.46 -3.49
N ALA A 210 -2.34 20.12 -4.51
CA ALA A 210 -2.17 20.99 -5.68
C ALA A 210 -2.04 20.20 -6.99
N HIS A 211 -2.50 20.78 -8.08
CA HIS A 211 -2.28 20.28 -9.44
C HIS A 211 -2.66 18.79 -9.65
N ASN A 212 -3.67 18.29 -8.94
CA ASN A 212 -4.20 16.96 -9.21
C ASN A 212 -5.33 17.05 -10.23
N THR A 213 -5.41 16.06 -11.11
CA THR A 213 -6.49 15.92 -12.10
C THR A 213 -7.38 14.75 -11.68
N ILE A 214 -8.67 15.02 -11.49
CA ILE A 214 -9.66 14.02 -11.08
C ILE A 214 -10.79 14.07 -12.09
N ILE A 215 -11.07 12.93 -12.71
CA ILE A 215 -12.09 12.83 -13.78
C ILE A 215 -12.93 11.56 -13.59
N ASN A 216 -14.15 11.60 -14.08
CA ASN A 216 -15.08 10.47 -14.05
C ASN A 216 -15.26 9.84 -12.64
N THR A 217 -15.44 10.67 -11.62
CA THR A 217 -15.71 10.23 -10.23
C THR A 217 -17.19 10.02 -9.99
#